data_51a209303274b473a4725114c04fd155
#
_entry.id   51a209303274b473a4725114c04fd155
#
_cell.length_a   1.000
_cell.length_b   1.000
_cell.length_c   1.000
_cell.angle_alpha   90.00
_cell.angle_beta   90.00
_cell.angle_gamma   90.00
#
_symmetry.space_group_name_H-M   'P 1'
#
loop_
_entity.id
_entity.type
_entity.pdbx_description
1 polymer ?
#
loop_
_entity_poly.entity_id
_entity_poly.type
_entity_poly.pdbx_seq_one_letter_code
_entity_poly.pdbx_strand_id
1 'polypeptide(L)'
;MDEKGVSPVIGVILMVAATIVIAAVVMGMLGGFSPPKRTYSISVTATQEGDDIIVTYNGGPDQALVNKLIFSGTDSSGQSITWDNNQSGASGWDGTNTINSPTVGAYVIATNKGTTGRDHIVVTAEFADGTKQVVLDTYV
;
A
#
# COMPACT_ATOMS: atom_id res chain seq x y z
N MET A 1 -7.23 -66.68 19.33
CA MET A 1 -7.54 -65.32 18.81
C MET A 1 -7.24 -65.33 17.32
N ASP A 2 -8.17 -64.98 16.52
CA ASP A 2 -7.97 -64.98 15.09
C ASP A 2 -7.25 -63.72 14.64
N GLU A 3 -5.99 -63.85 14.17
CA GLU A 3 -5.17 -62.73 13.69
C GLU A 3 -5.80 -62.00 12.50
N LYS A 4 -6.65 -62.63 11.76
CA LYS A 4 -7.38 -62.05 10.63
C LYS A 4 -8.38 -60.97 11.03
N GLY A 5 -8.91 -61.01 12.27
CA GLY A 5 -9.81 -59.96 12.77
C GLY A 5 -9.07 -58.72 13.27
N VAL A 6 -7.81 -58.84 13.69
CA VAL A 6 -6.99 -57.72 14.18
C VAL A 6 -6.36 -56.94 13.04
N SER A 7 -5.90 -57.60 12.00
CA SER A 7 -5.21 -56.97 10.86
C SER A 7 -6.09 -55.98 10.08
N PRO A 8 -7.36 -56.28 9.76
CA PRO A 8 -8.24 -55.28 9.12
C PRO A 8 -8.53 -54.06 9.99
N VAL A 9 -8.63 -54.23 11.31
CA VAL A 9 -8.87 -53.11 12.26
C VAL A 9 -7.67 -52.20 12.31
N ILE A 10 -6.46 -52.78 12.40
CA ILE A 10 -5.21 -51.97 12.37
C ILE A 10 -5.08 -51.21 11.04
N GLY A 11 -5.44 -51.84 9.91
CA GLY A 11 -5.44 -51.19 8.60
C GLY A 11 -6.35 -49.97 8.53
N VAL A 12 -7.54 -50.07 9.08
CA VAL A 12 -8.51 -48.96 9.14
C VAL A 12 -8.00 -47.82 10.03
N ILE A 13 -7.43 -48.14 11.19
CA ILE A 13 -6.86 -47.16 12.11
C ILE A 13 -5.70 -46.41 11.45
N LEU A 14 -4.83 -47.11 10.74
CA LEU A 14 -3.70 -46.50 10.03
C LEU A 14 -4.17 -45.60 8.88
N MET A 15 -5.21 -45.97 8.16
CA MET A 15 -5.80 -45.13 7.10
C MET A 15 -6.37 -43.86 7.67
N VAL A 16 -7.11 -43.93 8.77
CA VAL A 16 -7.66 -42.75 9.45
C VAL A 16 -6.55 -41.82 9.94
N ALA A 17 -5.53 -42.42 10.59
CA ALA A 17 -4.39 -41.65 11.08
C ALA A 17 -3.64 -40.93 9.93
N ALA A 18 -3.40 -41.62 8.83
CA ALA A 18 -2.76 -41.03 7.65
C ALA A 18 -3.60 -39.87 7.06
N THR A 19 -4.90 -40.07 6.98
CA THR A 19 -5.82 -39.07 6.48
C THR A 19 -5.81 -37.77 7.34
N ILE A 20 -5.81 -37.94 8.67
CA ILE A 20 -5.75 -36.81 9.60
C ILE A 20 -4.43 -36.05 9.47
N VAL A 21 -3.32 -36.75 9.34
CA VAL A 21 -2.00 -36.13 9.16
C VAL A 21 -1.94 -35.32 7.85
N ILE A 22 -2.40 -35.91 6.77
CA ILE A 22 -2.44 -35.24 5.47
C ILE A 22 -3.35 -33.99 5.54
N ALA A 23 -4.52 -34.12 6.15
CA ALA A 23 -5.44 -32.98 6.32
C ALA A 23 -4.81 -31.84 7.14
N ALA A 24 -4.09 -32.19 8.22
CA ALA A 24 -3.39 -31.19 9.04
C ALA A 24 -2.29 -30.45 8.26
N VAL A 25 -1.52 -31.16 7.44
CA VAL A 25 -0.48 -30.56 6.59
C VAL A 25 -1.09 -29.63 5.55
N VAL A 26 -2.16 -30.08 4.88
CA VAL A 26 -2.85 -29.27 3.86
C VAL A 26 -3.44 -28.01 4.48
N MET A 27 -4.09 -28.14 5.63
CA MET A 27 -4.65 -26.97 6.33
C MET A 27 -3.56 -26.01 6.81
N GLY A 28 -2.44 -26.52 7.26
CA GLY A 28 -1.28 -25.71 7.64
C GLY A 28 -0.74 -24.91 6.44
N MET A 29 -0.67 -25.53 5.28
CA MET A 29 -0.26 -24.85 4.06
C MET A 29 -1.27 -23.79 3.61
N LEU A 30 -2.56 -24.09 3.65
CA LEU A 30 -3.62 -23.16 3.28
C LEU A 30 -3.70 -21.97 4.24
N GLY A 31 -3.44 -22.17 5.53
CA GLY A 31 -3.39 -21.11 6.53
C GLY A 31 -2.24 -20.13 6.33
N GLY A 32 -1.23 -20.52 5.56
CA GLY A 32 -0.12 -19.63 5.17
C GLY A 32 -0.41 -18.76 3.96
N PHE A 33 -1.51 -18.97 3.28
CA PHE A 33 -1.92 -18.10 2.16
C PHE A 33 -2.56 -16.82 2.68
N SER A 34 -1.83 -15.71 2.54
CA SER A 34 -2.44 -14.40 2.73
C SER A 34 -3.39 -14.12 1.57
N PRO A 35 -4.61 -13.67 1.81
CA PRO A 35 -5.48 -13.24 0.73
C PRO A 35 -4.79 -12.13 -0.07
N PRO A 36 -4.99 -12.06 -1.39
CA PRO A 36 -4.40 -11.02 -2.21
C PRO A 36 -4.86 -9.66 -1.68
N LYS A 37 -3.92 -8.75 -1.47
CA LYS A 37 -4.23 -7.40 -1.05
C LYS A 37 -5.01 -6.72 -2.16
N ARG A 38 -6.12 -6.07 -1.80
CA ARG A 38 -6.90 -5.28 -2.73
C ARG A 38 -6.04 -4.12 -3.26
N THR A 39 -6.04 -3.94 -4.56
CA THR A 39 -5.44 -2.77 -5.19
C THR A 39 -6.51 -1.70 -5.32
N TYR A 40 -6.21 -0.51 -4.84
CA TYR A 40 -7.10 0.64 -4.91
C TYR A 40 -6.72 1.52 -6.10
N SER A 41 -7.71 2.16 -6.69
CA SER A 41 -7.53 3.04 -7.84
C SER A 41 -7.78 4.49 -7.46
N ILE A 42 -6.72 5.26 -7.35
CA ILE A 42 -6.74 6.71 -7.22
C ILE A 42 -5.66 7.31 -8.11
N SER A 43 -5.80 8.59 -8.42
CA SER A 43 -4.88 9.32 -9.29
C SER A 43 -4.27 10.50 -8.56
N VAL A 44 -2.96 10.60 -8.66
CA VAL A 44 -2.17 11.72 -8.17
C VAL A 44 -1.25 12.14 -9.30
N THR A 45 -1.09 13.42 -9.51
CA THR A 45 -0.19 13.98 -10.52
C THR A 45 0.85 14.88 -9.88
N ALA A 46 2.06 14.86 -10.42
CA ALA A 46 3.12 15.76 -10.03
C ALA A 46 3.60 16.52 -11.26
N THR A 47 3.81 17.82 -11.09
CA THR A 47 4.34 18.70 -12.12
C THR A 47 5.36 19.64 -11.53
N GLN A 48 6.29 20.08 -12.33
CA GLN A 48 7.23 21.14 -11.96
C GLN A 48 6.88 22.40 -12.76
N GLU A 49 6.69 23.49 -12.04
CA GLU A 49 6.46 24.81 -12.60
C GLU A 49 7.55 25.76 -12.13
N GLY A 50 8.51 26.03 -13.01
CA GLY A 50 9.71 26.78 -12.63
C GLY A 50 10.54 25.99 -11.60
N ASP A 51 10.72 26.57 -10.43
CA ASP A 51 11.45 25.93 -9.32
C ASP A 51 10.53 25.27 -8.28
N ASP A 52 9.23 25.24 -8.53
CA ASP A 52 8.26 24.65 -7.62
C ASP A 52 7.78 23.29 -8.13
N ILE A 53 7.64 22.33 -7.21
CA ILE A 53 7.04 21.03 -7.51
C ILE A 53 5.64 21.01 -6.90
N ILE A 54 4.65 20.75 -7.73
CA ILE A 54 3.25 20.70 -7.34
C ILE A 54 2.73 19.28 -7.49
N VAL A 55 2.18 18.72 -6.41
CA VAL A 55 1.56 17.40 -6.41
C VAL A 55 0.08 17.56 -6.10
N THR A 56 -0.76 17.10 -7.01
CA THR A 56 -2.21 17.25 -6.93
C THR A 56 -2.90 15.89 -6.81
N TYR A 57 -3.83 15.81 -5.88
CA TYR A 57 -4.70 14.64 -5.72
C TYR A 57 -5.94 14.78 -6.58
N ASN A 58 -6.07 13.92 -7.58
CA ASN A 58 -7.18 13.99 -8.55
C ASN A 58 -8.37 13.10 -8.17
N GLY A 59 -8.24 12.30 -7.11
CA GLY A 59 -9.27 11.36 -6.71
C GLY A 59 -9.27 10.08 -7.55
N GLY A 60 -10.41 9.42 -7.61
CA GLY A 60 -10.60 8.17 -8.34
C GLY A 60 -11.74 7.37 -7.77
N PRO A 61 -11.99 6.16 -8.31
CA PRO A 61 -13.09 5.30 -7.84
C PRO A 61 -13.03 4.96 -6.35
N ASP A 62 -11.83 4.86 -5.79
CA ASP A 62 -11.61 4.50 -4.39
C ASP A 62 -11.29 5.70 -3.48
N GLN A 63 -11.58 6.92 -3.91
CA GLN A 63 -11.27 8.14 -3.15
C GLN A 63 -11.87 8.16 -1.74
N ALA A 64 -13.06 7.59 -1.56
CA ALA A 64 -13.73 7.55 -0.26
C ALA A 64 -13.03 6.64 0.76
N LEU A 65 -12.14 5.76 0.30
CA LEU A 65 -11.41 4.82 1.13
C LEU A 65 -10.01 5.32 1.52
N VAL A 66 -9.59 6.48 1.02
CA VAL A 66 -8.28 7.05 1.34
C VAL A 66 -8.30 7.70 2.70
N ASN A 67 -7.48 7.21 3.63
CA ASN A 67 -7.31 7.81 4.94
C ASN A 67 -6.31 8.94 4.93
N LYS A 68 -5.18 8.77 4.26
CA LYS A 68 -4.15 9.79 4.17
C LYS A 68 -3.26 9.61 2.94
N LEU A 69 -2.66 10.70 2.52
CA LEU A 69 -1.63 10.74 1.50
C LEU A 69 -0.32 11.21 2.13
N ILE A 70 0.73 10.47 1.88
CA ILE A 70 2.09 10.75 2.37
C ILE A 70 2.94 11.11 1.17
N PHE A 71 3.53 12.30 1.22
CA PHE A 71 4.37 12.83 0.15
C PHE A 71 5.84 12.66 0.51
N SER A 72 6.63 12.16 -0.42
CA SER A 72 8.07 12.06 -0.28
C SER A 72 8.74 12.38 -1.61
N GLY A 73 9.98 12.77 -1.55
CA GLY A 73 10.72 13.06 -2.77
C GLY A 73 12.19 13.28 -2.49
N THR A 74 12.98 13.15 -3.54
CA THR A 74 14.42 13.35 -3.52
C THR A 74 14.78 14.18 -4.74
N ASP A 75 15.52 15.26 -4.54
CA ASP A 75 15.96 16.10 -5.64
C ASP A 75 17.07 15.42 -6.46
N SER A 76 17.46 16.06 -7.57
CA SER A 76 18.49 15.52 -8.45
C SER A 76 19.88 15.40 -7.81
N SER A 77 20.09 16.05 -6.67
CA SER A 77 21.34 15.96 -5.88
C SER A 77 21.27 14.90 -4.79
N GLY A 78 20.15 14.22 -4.62
CA GLY A 78 19.95 13.18 -3.62
C GLY A 78 19.46 13.68 -2.26
N GLN A 79 19.05 14.94 -2.15
CA GLN A 79 18.51 15.50 -0.93
C GLN A 79 17.00 15.31 -0.84
N SER A 80 16.50 15.06 0.37
CA SER A 80 15.07 14.93 0.60
C SER A 80 14.34 16.25 0.34
N ILE A 81 13.24 16.18 -0.39
CA ILE A 81 12.37 17.33 -0.65
C ILE A 81 11.51 17.59 0.58
N THR A 82 11.50 18.85 1.03
CA THR A 82 10.57 19.32 2.07
C THR A 82 9.35 19.90 1.41
N TRP A 83 8.19 19.53 1.94
CA TRP A 83 6.90 19.98 1.44
C TRP A 83 6.42 21.17 2.26
N ASP A 84 6.09 22.21 1.56
CA ASP A 84 5.48 23.38 2.19
C ASP A 84 3.98 23.15 2.40
N ASN A 85 3.39 24.04 3.14
CA ASN A 85 1.96 24.00 3.41
C ASN A 85 1.16 23.86 2.11
N ASN A 86 0.10 23.12 2.19
CA ASN A 86 -0.85 23.05 1.10
C ASN A 86 -1.38 24.44 0.74
N GLN A 87 -1.31 24.78 -0.50
CA GLN A 87 -1.86 26.02 -1.01
C GLN A 87 -3.38 25.94 -1.24
N SER A 88 -3.93 24.74 -1.27
CA SER A 88 -5.36 24.51 -1.43
C SER A 88 -6.16 24.74 -0.15
N GLY A 89 -5.49 24.97 0.99
CA GLY A 89 -6.16 25.05 2.28
C GLY A 89 -6.78 23.74 2.71
N ALA A 90 -6.30 22.61 2.20
CA ALA A 90 -6.82 21.30 2.53
C ALA A 90 -6.74 21.06 4.04
N SER A 91 -7.85 20.77 4.64
CA SER A 91 -7.89 20.32 6.03
C SER A 91 -7.13 19.01 6.16
N GLY A 92 -6.48 18.81 7.31
CA GLY A 92 -5.78 17.55 7.57
C GLY A 92 -4.30 17.55 7.23
N TRP A 93 -3.71 18.66 6.82
CA TRP A 93 -2.27 18.80 6.68
C TRP A 93 -1.58 18.70 8.05
N ASP A 94 -0.57 17.85 8.15
CA ASP A 94 0.14 17.61 9.41
C ASP A 94 1.31 18.57 9.65
N GLY A 95 1.60 19.44 8.68
CA GLY A 95 2.69 20.39 8.75
C GLY A 95 4.03 19.88 8.19
N THR A 96 4.08 18.63 7.75
CA THR A 96 5.31 18.01 7.24
C THR A 96 5.15 17.44 5.82
N ASN A 97 4.44 16.35 5.69
CA ASN A 97 4.35 15.64 4.42
C ASN A 97 3.08 14.81 4.26
N THR A 98 2.10 14.99 5.11
CA THR A 98 0.90 14.13 5.10
C THR A 98 -0.37 14.96 5.09
N ILE A 99 -1.31 14.59 4.21
CA ILE A 99 -2.70 15.09 4.25
C ILE A 99 -3.59 13.98 4.77
N ASN A 100 -4.26 14.20 5.91
CA ASN A 100 -5.26 13.30 6.44
C ASN A 100 -6.61 13.60 5.80
N SER A 101 -7.36 12.55 5.45
CA SER A 101 -8.66 12.67 4.79
C SER A 101 -8.63 13.61 3.58
N PRO A 102 -7.80 13.33 2.57
CA PRO A 102 -7.63 14.24 1.44
C PRO A 102 -8.92 14.40 0.65
N THR A 103 -9.16 15.61 0.18
CA THR A 103 -10.26 15.93 -0.74
C THR A 103 -9.74 16.01 -2.17
N VAL A 104 -10.60 15.68 -3.13
CA VAL A 104 -10.24 15.80 -4.55
C VAL A 104 -9.88 17.26 -4.87
N GLY A 105 -8.77 17.44 -5.57
CA GLY A 105 -8.23 18.76 -5.88
C GLY A 105 -7.26 19.31 -4.85
N ALA A 106 -7.06 18.64 -3.72
CA ALA A 106 -6.04 19.01 -2.76
C ALA A 106 -4.65 18.90 -3.39
N TYR A 107 -3.77 19.86 -3.10
CA TYR A 107 -2.41 19.84 -3.61
C TYR A 107 -1.42 20.34 -2.58
N VAL A 108 -0.20 19.90 -2.72
CA VAL A 108 0.96 20.37 -1.93
C VAL A 108 2.00 20.94 -2.87
N ILE A 109 2.76 21.89 -2.38
CA ILE A 109 3.84 22.52 -3.13
C ILE A 109 5.15 22.34 -2.35
N ALA A 110 6.20 21.97 -3.07
CA ALA A 110 7.57 22.08 -2.61
C ALA A 110 8.21 23.30 -3.25
N THR A 111 8.21 24.41 -2.54
CA THR A 111 8.66 25.72 -3.03
C THR A 111 10.16 25.74 -3.19
N ASN A 112 10.64 26.12 -4.36
CA ASN A 112 12.08 26.18 -4.72
C ASN A 112 12.82 24.85 -4.52
N LYS A 113 12.15 23.73 -4.65
CA LYS A 113 12.73 22.39 -4.56
C LYS A 113 12.91 21.72 -5.90
N GLY A 114 12.28 22.24 -6.94
CA GLY A 114 12.49 21.79 -8.31
C GLY A 114 13.90 22.13 -8.80
N THR A 115 14.53 21.19 -9.45
CA THR A 115 15.87 21.39 -10.05
C THR A 115 15.79 21.31 -11.56
N THR A 116 16.88 21.66 -12.25
CA THR A 116 17.01 21.46 -13.69
C THR A 116 17.21 19.99 -14.06
N GLY A 117 17.57 19.17 -13.08
CA GLY A 117 17.64 17.72 -13.21
C GLY A 117 16.31 17.04 -12.96
N ARG A 118 16.33 15.73 -12.80
CA ARG A 118 15.16 14.94 -12.49
C ARG A 118 14.97 14.81 -10.98
N ASP A 119 13.86 15.31 -10.51
CA ASP A 119 13.45 15.18 -9.12
C ASP A 119 12.50 14.01 -8.97
N HIS A 120 12.79 13.10 -8.05
CA HIS A 120 12.00 11.89 -7.83
C HIS A 120 10.89 12.16 -6.82
N ILE A 121 9.65 11.93 -7.21
CA ILE A 121 8.46 12.15 -6.39
C ILE A 121 7.72 10.85 -6.17
N VAL A 122 7.44 10.54 -4.92
CA VAL A 122 6.68 9.36 -4.51
C VAL A 122 5.54 9.78 -3.61
N VAL A 123 4.34 9.34 -3.92
CA VAL A 123 3.17 9.51 -3.06
C VAL A 123 2.63 8.16 -2.67
N THR A 124 2.47 7.97 -1.36
CA THR A 124 1.91 6.75 -0.78
C THR A 124 0.56 7.07 -0.18
N ALA A 125 -0.44 6.29 -0.54
CA ALA A 125 -1.76 6.37 0.06
C ALA A 125 -1.94 5.28 1.11
N GLU A 126 -2.55 5.64 2.23
CA GLU A 126 -3.03 4.70 3.22
C GLU A 126 -4.55 4.66 3.17
N PHE A 127 -5.11 3.47 3.08
CA PHE A 127 -6.54 3.26 2.92
C PHE A 127 -7.22 2.84 4.23
N ALA A 128 -8.55 2.82 4.23
CA ALA A 128 -9.36 2.58 5.42
C ALA A 128 -9.08 1.23 6.11
N ASP A 129 -8.59 0.24 5.39
CA ASP A 129 -8.20 -1.07 5.90
C ASP A 129 -6.76 -1.13 6.44
N GLY A 130 -6.05 -0.01 6.44
CA GLY A 130 -4.63 0.08 6.82
C GLY A 130 -3.65 -0.28 5.71
N THR A 131 -4.12 -0.64 4.52
CA THR A 131 -3.26 -0.93 3.38
C THR A 131 -2.55 0.33 2.92
N LYS A 132 -1.23 0.24 2.68
CA LYS A 132 -0.42 1.31 2.08
C LYS A 132 -0.07 0.92 0.65
N GLN A 133 -0.29 1.85 -0.26
CA GLN A 133 0.00 1.65 -1.67
C GLN A 133 0.69 2.89 -2.24
N VAL A 134 1.75 2.68 -3.00
CA VAL A 134 2.36 3.77 -3.78
C VAL A 134 1.45 4.08 -4.95
N VAL A 135 0.93 5.31 -4.99
CA VAL A 135 -0.02 5.76 -6.01
C VAL A 135 0.61 6.66 -7.05
N LEU A 136 1.79 7.18 -6.76
CA LEU A 136 2.59 7.95 -7.70
C LEU A 136 4.06 7.67 -7.44
N ASP A 137 4.78 7.36 -8.49
CA ASP A 137 6.24 7.22 -8.50
C ASP A 137 6.74 7.74 -9.84
N THR A 138 7.25 8.96 -9.83
CA THR A 138 7.60 9.66 -11.06
C THR A 138 8.77 10.62 -10.88
N TYR A 139 9.29 11.08 -11.98
CA TYR A 139 10.31 12.14 -12.05
C TYR A 139 9.73 13.37 -12.72
N VAL A 140 10.03 14.51 -12.16
CA VAL A 140 9.61 15.81 -12.69
C VAL A 140 10.79 16.71 -12.99
#